data_c207a2bc1464b3cbfe379fa69c55c577
#
_entry.id   c207a2bc1464b3cbfe379fa69c55c577
#
_cell.length_a   1.000
_cell.length_b   1.000
_cell.length_c   1.000
_cell.angle_alpha   90.00
_cell.angle_beta   90.00
_cell.angle_gamma   90.00
#
_symmetry.space_group_name_H-M   'P 1'
#
loop_
_entity.id
_entity.type
_entity.pdbx_description
1 polymer ?
#
loop_
_entity_poly.entity_id
_entity_poly.type
_entity_poly.pdbx_seq_one_letter_code
_entity_poly.pdbx_strand_id
1 'polypeptide(L)'
;MKQKSENLEQSIPIQEFLSAIKNKSDKLINYFLVSFFVVGLLLAFYYDTWEIAIGVGGLSLVAYYSAKLALPKSNFYQYVLSAVLGIFMAQFIYQMHGMFEMHFIAFVGSAILITYQNWKLQIPLALVVAIHHGVFGYLQYIGFEGIYFTELDYMSLQTFIIHVILASAIFSLCGLWAYQFKKYSEDHIELAFMKQEIENQELKTANYELDRFVYSTSHDLRAPLNSMLGLIEIAEEDTNEELMLEHLKMLKGNAKKLDGFICDILDYSRNSRMEVNNEHINFTELFDDVTQNLKFMGDTNRMVDFTIDITGNAPVYSDKNRISTILNNLISNAIRYQNPKAPNPFVNIKTDISETETKIIISDNGIGIPDELQPKIFDMFYRVSQESVGSGLGLYIVKEAVNKLNGDIKVQSEIGEGTTFSIKIPNK
;
A
#
# COMPACT_ATOMS: atom_id res chain seq x y z
N MET A 1 -0.66 10.23 25.83
CA MET A 1 -1.26 8.88 25.92
C MET A 1 -1.46 8.24 24.55
N LYS A 2 -1.94 8.94 23.50
CA LYS A 2 -2.07 8.40 22.13
C LYS A 2 -0.74 7.87 21.52
N GLN A 3 0.33 8.64 21.61
CA GLN A 3 1.64 8.28 21.08
C GLN A 3 2.27 7.02 21.75
N LYS A 4 1.87 6.72 22.99
CA LYS A 4 2.31 5.53 23.75
C LYS A 4 1.48 4.28 23.40
N SER A 5 0.22 4.44 22.96
CA SER A 5 -0.62 3.36 22.46
C SER A 5 -0.27 2.98 21.01
N GLU A 6 0.05 3.95 20.15
CA GLU A 6 0.52 3.71 18.79
C GLU A 6 1.87 2.98 18.76
N ASN A 7 2.81 3.34 19.65
CA ASN A 7 4.08 2.62 19.82
C ASN A 7 3.90 1.20 20.39
N LEU A 8 2.84 0.91 21.14
CA LEU A 8 2.54 -0.44 21.63
C LEU A 8 1.90 -1.32 20.54
N GLU A 9 1.00 -0.79 19.73
CA GLU A 9 0.39 -1.52 18.62
C GLU A 9 1.42 -1.84 17.51
N GLN A 10 2.36 -0.96 17.23
CA GLN A 10 3.47 -1.21 16.30
C GLN A 10 4.51 -2.22 16.85
N SER A 11 4.63 -2.38 18.17
CA SER A 11 5.60 -3.29 18.77
C SER A 11 5.17 -4.77 18.77
N ILE A 12 3.87 -5.05 18.78
CA ILE A 12 3.31 -6.41 18.83
C ILE A 12 3.72 -7.25 17.62
N PRO A 13 3.54 -6.77 16.37
CA PRO A 13 3.90 -7.53 15.18
C PRO A 13 5.41 -7.76 15.03
N ILE A 14 6.23 -6.79 15.44
CA ILE A 14 7.69 -6.95 15.45
C ILE A 14 8.09 -8.08 16.43
N GLN A 15 7.48 -8.13 17.60
CA GLN A 15 7.74 -9.17 18.58
C GLN A 15 7.30 -10.56 18.09
N GLU A 16 6.15 -10.65 17.43
CA GLU A 16 5.67 -11.91 16.84
C GLU A 16 6.61 -12.41 15.74
N PHE A 17 7.08 -11.53 14.88
CA PHE A 17 8.04 -11.87 13.83
C PHE A 17 9.39 -12.32 14.41
N LEU A 18 9.93 -11.60 15.38
CA LEU A 18 11.18 -11.98 16.06
C LEU A 18 11.03 -13.33 16.77
N SER A 19 9.86 -13.61 17.35
CA SER A 19 9.57 -14.91 17.95
C SER A 19 9.52 -16.04 16.91
N ALA A 20 8.99 -15.77 15.72
CA ALA A 20 8.96 -16.71 14.62
C ALA A 20 10.38 -17.03 14.09
N ILE A 21 11.26 -16.03 13.96
CA ILE A 21 12.68 -16.23 13.62
C ILE A 21 13.35 -17.11 14.70
N LYS A 22 13.18 -16.74 15.96
CA LYS A 22 13.70 -17.50 17.09
C LYS A 22 13.28 -18.97 17.04
N ASN A 23 12.00 -19.24 16.83
CA ASN A 23 11.45 -20.59 16.75
C ASN A 23 12.01 -21.39 15.56
N LYS A 24 12.21 -20.74 14.40
CA LYS A 24 12.88 -21.34 13.24
C LYS A 24 14.34 -21.68 13.55
N SER A 25 15.07 -20.75 14.15
CA SER A 25 16.46 -20.94 14.55
C SER A 25 16.59 -22.05 15.57
N ASP A 26 15.72 -22.10 16.56
CA ASP A 26 15.69 -23.17 17.58
C ASP A 26 15.51 -24.56 16.96
N LYS A 27 14.63 -24.70 15.96
CA LYS A 27 14.45 -25.96 15.23
C LYS A 27 15.72 -26.37 14.49
N LEU A 28 16.30 -25.44 13.74
CA LEU A 28 17.53 -25.68 12.99
C LEU A 28 18.67 -26.12 13.92
N ILE A 29 18.83 -25.42 15.03
CA ILE A 29 19.90 -25.68 16.02
C ILE A 29 19.73 -27.03 16.70
N ASN A 30 18.52 -27.45 17.02
CA ASN A 30 18.31 -28.78 17.55
C ASN A 30 18.84 -29.87 16.60
N TYR A 31 18.67 -29.74 15.30
CA TYR A 31 19.25 -30.68 14.34
C TYR A 31 20.78 -30.65 14.38
N PHE A 32 21.40 -29.49 14.46
CA PHE A 32 22.86 -29.38 14.54
C PHE A 32 23.41 -29.95 15.84
N LEU A 33 22.79 -29.67 17.00
CA LEU A 33 23.23 -30.22 18.29
C LEU A 33 23.14 -31.73 18.32
N VAL A 34 22.03 -32.29 17.83
CA VAL A 34 21.88 -33.75 17.76
C VAL A 34 22.93 -34.34 16.79
N SER A 35 23.14 -33.70 15.64
CA SER A 35 24.15 -34.13 14.67
C SER A 35 25.55 -34.06 15.25
N PHE A 36 25.94 -33.02 15.98
CA PHE A 36 27.25 -32.92 16.62
C PHE A 36 27.42 -34.01 17.69
N PHE A 37 26.41 -34.29 18.48
CA PHE A 37 26.47 -35.36 19.45
C PHE A 37 26.64 -36.73 18.78
N VAL A 38 25.87 -37.00 17.71
CA VAL A 38 25.99 -38.26 16.93
C VAL A 38 27.39 -38.38 16.29
N VAL A 39 27.91 -37.26 15.71
CA VAL A 39 29.29 -37.25 15.17
C VAL A 39 30.30 -37.58 16.30
N GLY A 40 30.16 -37.00 17.49
CA GLY A 40 31.00 -37.30 18.62
C GLY A 40 30.99 -38.81 19.01
N LEU A 41 29.83 -39.45 18.97
CA LEU A 41 29.71 -40.89 19.21
C LEU A 41 30.35 -41.73 18.10
N LEU A 42 30.23 -41.32 16.83
CA LEU A 42 30.88 -41.97 15.70
C LEU A 42 32.41 -41.85 15.78
N LEU A 43 32.92 -40.65 16.17
CA LEU A 43 34.36 -40.47 16.44
C LEU A 43 34.85 -41.33 17.60
N ALA A 44 34.05 -41.46 18.67
CA ALA A 44 34.40 -42.31 19.82
C ALA A 44 34.54 -43.77 19.43
N PHE A 45 33.70 -44.24 18.49
CA PHE A 45 33.80 -45.58 17.96
C PHE A 45 35.12 -45.84 17.21
N TYR A 46 35.64 -44.81 16.53
CA TYR A 46 36.86 -44.93 15.72
C TYR A 46 38.14 -44.72 16.55
N TYR A 47 38.09 -43.77 17.53
CA TYR A 47 39.26 -43.32 18.29
C TYR A 47 39.26 -43.78 19.78
N ASP A 48 38.30 -44.66 20.15
CA ASP A 48 38.12 -45.15 21.53
C ASP A 48 38.02 -44.06 22.61
N THR A 49 37.24 -43.00 22.31
CA THR A 49 37.09 -41.80 23.17
C THR A 49 35.69 -41.68 23.76
N TRP A 50 35.09 -42.80 24.20
CA TRP A 50 33.71 -42.87 24.66
C TRP A 50 33.43 -42.00 25.89
N GLU A 51 34.38 -41.93 26.85
CA GLU A 51 34.23 -41.09 28.03
C GLU A 51 34.06 -39.62 27.67
N ILE A 52 34.80 -39.14 26.68
CA ILE A 52 34.73 -37.76 26.20
C ILE A 52 33.43 -37.53 25.43
N ALA A 53 33.06 -38.43 24.52
CA ALA A 53 31.83 -38.28 23.73
C ALA A 53 30.57 -38.24 24.61
N ILE A 54 30.45 -39.15 25.56
CA ILE A 54 29.29 -39.25 26.44
C ILE A 54 29.38 -38.18 27.55
N GLY A 55 30.53 -38.03 28.18
CA GLY A 55 30.72 -37.10 29.30
C GLY A 55 30.60 -35.66 28.85
N VAL A 56 31.46 -35.20 27.96
CA VAL A 56 31.48 -33.79 27.51
C VAL A 56 30.28 -33.48 26.61
N GLY A 57 30.01 -34.33 25.60
CA GLY A 57 28.90 -34.13 24.69
C GLY A 57 27.54 -34.25 25.39
N GLY A 58 27.35 -35.24 26.25
CA GLY A 58 26.13 -35.41 27.02
C GLY A 58 25.87 -34.25 28.00
N LEU A 59 26.89 -33.84 28.78
CA LEU A 59 26.75 -32.69 29.67
C LEU A 59 26.47 -31.39 28.92
N SER A 60 27.05 -31.21 27.75
CA SER A 60 26.77 -30.06 26.87
C SER A 60 25.31 -30.00 26.46
N LEU A 61 24.72 -31.14 26.05
CA LEU A 61 23.29 -31.20 25.73
C LEU A 61 22.43 -30.93 26.97
N VAL A 62 22.77 -31.54 28.11
CA VAL A 62 22.05 -31.32 29.37
C VAL A 62 22.09 -29.84 29.75
N ALA A 63 23.23 -29.18 29.66
CA ALA A 63 23.37 -27.74 29.96
C ALA A 63 22.47 -26.88 29.09
N TYR A 64 22.47 -27.13 27.78
CA TYR A 64 21.60 -26.38 26.85
C TYR A 64 20.10 -26.59 27.11
N TYR A 65 19.66 -27.88 27.20
CA TYR A 65 18.24 -28.18 27.39
C TYR A 65 17.74 -27.77 28.78
N SER A 66 18.57 -27.90 29.82
CA SER A 66 18.24 -27.41 31.15
C SER A 66 18.06 -25.90 31.19
N ALA A 67 18.97 -25.15 30.57
CA ALA A 67 18.83 -23.68 30.46
C ALA A 67 17.55 -23.28 29.68
N LYS A 68 17.22 -24.03 28.62
CA LYS A 68 16.03 -23.76 27.80
C LYS A 68 14.73 -24.07 28.55
N LEU A 69 14.71 -25.15 29.34
CA LEU A 69 13.56 -25.58 30.16
C LEU A 69 13.37 -24.69 31.40
N ALA A 70 14.46 -24.31 32.07
CA ALA A 70 14.41 -23.50 33.28
C ALA A 70 14.00 -22.05 33.01
N LEU A 71 14.40 -21.50 31.87
CA LEU A 71 14.19 -20.08 31.50
C LEU A 71 13.55 -19.92 30.11
N PRO A 72 12.34 -20.43 29.84
CA PRO A 72 11.75 -20.51 28.51
C PRO A 72 11.44 -19.11 27.89
N LYS A 73 11.21 -18.10 28.73
CA LYS A 73 10.95 -16.72 28.31
C LYS A 73 12.22 -15.90 28.12
N SER A 74 13.38 -16.41 28.57
CA SER A 74 14.67 -15.74 28.43
C SER A 74 15.40 -16.18 27.17
N ASN A 75 16.28 -15.34 26.66
CA ASN A 75 17.23 -15.70 25.60
C ASN A 75 18.55 -16.27 26.16
N PHE A 76 18.63 -16.50 27.47
CA PHE A 76 19.84 -16.97 28.13
C PHE A 76 20.35 -18.32 27.57
N TYR A 77 19.46 -19.25 27.27
CA TYR A 77 19.83 -20.55 26.69
C TYR A 77 20.58 -20.44 25.35
N GLN A 78 20.39 -19.30 24.58
CA GLN A 78 21.14 -19.05 23.36
C GLN A 78 22.63 -18.75 23.64
N TYR A 79 22.93 -18.09 24.75
CA TYR A 79 24.31 -17.87 25.20
C TYR A 79 24.94 -19.17 25.69
N VAL A 80 24.19 -20.03 26.41
CA VAL A 80 24.62 -21.37 26.77
C VAL A 80 24.89 -22.19 25.51
N LEU A 81 24.00 -22.17 24.53
CA LEU A 81 24.20 -22.82 23.24
C LEU A 81 25.52 -22.37 22.56
N SER A 82 25.76 -21.06 22.53
CA SER A 82 26.99 -20.50 21.95
C SER A 82 28.25 -21.07 22.61
N ALA A 83 28.26 -21.19 23.93
CA ALA A 83 29.36 -21.82 24.65
C ALA A 83 29.45 -23.34 24.35
N VAL A 84 28.30 -24.04 24.29
CA VAL A 84 28.21 -25.48 23.98
C VAL A 84 28.81 -25.78 22.59
N LEU A 85 28.56 -24.93 21.59
CA LEU A 85 29.16 -25.11 20.26
C LEU A 85 30.69 -25.01 20.29
N GLY A 86 31.26 -24.14 21.13
CA GLY A 86 32.70 -24.09 21.39
C GLY A 86 33.23 -25.33 22.11
N ILE A 87 32.46 -25.88 23.06
CA ILE A 87 32.81 -27.12 23.76
C ILE A 87 32.78 -28.31 22.78
N PHE A 88 31.82 -28.42 21.88
CA PHE A 88 31.83 -29.46 20.84
C PHE A 88 33.06 -29.37 19.93
N MET A 89 33.50 -28.14 19.56
CA MET A 89 34.75 -27.95 18.82
C MET A 89 35.94 -28.55 19.62
N ALA A 90 36.08 -28.18 20.91
CA ALA A 90 37.15 -28.67 21.76
C ALA A 90 37.10 -30.21 21.91
N GLN A 91 35.89 -30.80 22.05
CA GLN A 91 35.66 -32.22 22.08
C GLN A 91 36.17 -32.93 20.80
N PHE A 92 35.84 -32.40 19.63
CA PHE A 92 36.22 -32.99 18.36
C PHE A 92 37.75 -32.90 18.11
N ILE A 93 38.37 -31.77 18.49
CA ILE A 93 39.83 -31.63 18.45
C ILE A 93 40.48 -32.74 19.32
N TYR A 94 39.99 -32.92 20.53
CA TYR A 94 40.48 -33.97 21.45
C TYR A 94 40.29 -35.37 20.85
N GLN A 95 39.07 -35.70 20.40
CA GLN A 95 38.73 -37.04 19.86
C GLN A 95 39.57 -37.42 18.62
N MET A 96 39.95 -36.44 17.82
CA MET A 96 40.78 -36.64 16.62
C MET A 96 42.26 -36.29 16.84
N HIS A 97 42.71 -36.38 18.10
CA HIS A 97 44.11 -36.22 18.49
C HIS A 97 44.78 -34.95 18.00
N GLY A 98 44.05 -33.84 17.96
CA GLY A 98 44.58 -32.51 17.56
C GLY A 98 44.52 -32.22 16.07
N MET A 99 43.73 -33.00 15.29
CA MET A 99 43.57 -32.74 13.85
C MET A 99 43.16 -31.30 13.59
N PHE A 100 43.90 -30.59 12.73
CA PHE A 100 43.77 -29.16 12.53
C PHE A 100 42.39 -28.78 11.95
N GLU A 101 41.82 -29.61 11.12
CA GLU A 101 40.51 -29.40 10.47
C GLU A 101 39.36 -29.30 11.50
N MET A 102 39.49 -29.88 12.66
CA MET A 102 38.44 -29.82 13.69
C MET A 102 38.24 -28.41 14.26
N HIS A 103 39.22 -27.54 14.12
CA HIS A 103 39.05 -26.12 14.46
C HIS A 103 38.00 -25.40 13.60
N PHE A 104 37.74 -25.89 12.37
CA PHE A 104 36.67 -25.33 11.52
C PHE A 104 35.25 -25.51 12.11
N ILE A 105 35.06 -26.41 13.06
CA ILE A 105 33.77 -26.59 13.77
C ILE A 105 33.38 -25.32 14.52
N ALA A 106 34.33 -24.54 15.04
CA ALA A 106 34.04 -23.23 15.63
C ALA A 106 33.43 -22.25 14.63
N PHE A 107 33.87 -22.30 13.37
CA PHE A 107 33.33 -21.43 12.33
C PHE A 107 31.94 -21.89 11.88
N VAL A 108 31.69 -23.19 11.82
CA VAL A 108 30.35 -23.75 11.59
C VAL A 108 29.40 -23.30 12.72
N GLY A 109 29.83 -23.42 13.98
CA GLY A 109 29.07 -22.95 15.13
C GLY A 109 28.77 -21.45 15.07
N SER A 110 29.79 -20.63 14.72
CA SER A 110 29.65 -19.19 14.52
C SER A 110 28.64 -18.83 13.42
N ALA A 111 28.70 -19.52 12.27
CA ALA A 111 27.79 -19.31 11.15
C ALA A 111 26.33 -19.67 11.52
N ILE A 112 26.13 -20.77 12.25
CA ILE A 112 24.79 -21.21 12.70
C ILE A 112 24.17 -20.15 13.62
N LEU A 113 24.94 -19.52 14.51
CA LEU A 113 24.46 -18.49 15.44
C LEU A 113 23.95 -17.22 14.74
N ILE A 114 24.33 -16.97 13.47
CA ILE A 114 23.83 -15.84 12.67
C ILE A 114 22.30 -15.92 12.54
N THR A 115 21.73 -17.13 12.49
CA THR A 115 20.28 -17.34 12.32
C THR A 115 19.44 -16.70 13.43
N TYR A 116 19.99 -16.50 14.62
CA TYR A 116 19.32 -15.76 15.70
C TYR A 116 19.35 -14.23 15.53
N GLN A 117 20.08 -13.72 14.54
CA GLN A 117 20.20 -12.28 14.30
C GLN A 117 20.71 -11.49 15.54
N ASN A 118 21.53 -12.15 16.36
CA ASN A 118 22.09 -11.57 17.59
C ASN A 118 23.62 -11.75 17.62
N TRP A 119 24.34 -10.68 17.26
CA TRP A 119 25.80 -10.68 17.21
C TRP A 119 26.46 -11.02 18.56
N LYS A 120 25.81 -10.72 19.70
CA LYS A 120 26.33 -10.99 21.04
C LYS A 120 26.53 -12.49 21.31
N LEU A 121 25.85 -13.34 20.52
CA LEU A 121 26.03 -14.79 20.63
C LEU A 121 27.40 -15.27 20.12
N GLN A 122 28.15 -14.45 19.40
CA GLN A 122 29.52 -14.78 19.03
C GLN A 122 30.48 -14.74 20.22
N ILE A 123 30.16 -13.97 21.27
CA ILE A 123 31.06 -13.72 22.40
C ILE A 123 31.34 -15.00 23.23
N PRO A 124 30.34 -15.78 23.71
CA PRO A 124 30.61 -16.99 24.47
C PRO A 124 31.38 -18.04 23.66
N LEU A 125 31.05 -18.20 22.37
CA LEU A 125 31.77 -19.12 21.48
C LEU A 125 33.24 -18.70 21.35
N ALA A 126 33.48 -17.45 21.02
CA ALA A 126 34.85 -16.90 20.87
C ALA A 126 35.66 -17.03 22.17
N LEU A 127 35.01 -16.81 23.33
CA LEU A 127 35.64 -16.96 24.64
C LEU A 127 36.05 -18.41 24.92
N VAL A 128 35.16 -19.36 24.64
CA VAL A 128 35.50 -20.82 24.83
C VAL A 128 36.64 -21.21 23.89
N VAL A 129 36.60 -20.75 22.61
CA VAL A 129 37.70 -21.02 21.67
C VAL A 129 39.02 -20.40 22.16
N ALA A 130 39.00 -19.17 22.64
CA ALA A 130 40.20 -18.48 23.13
C ALA A 130 40.77 -19.19 24.35
N ILE A 131 39.93 -19.62 25.32
CA ILE A 131 40.36 -20.38 26.52
C ILE A 131 40.94 -21.72 26.09
N HIS A 132 40.27 -22.46 25.20
CA HIS A 132 40.75 -23.74 24.68
C HIS A 132 42.15 -23.56 24.04
N HIS A 133 42.32 -22.60 23.15
CA HIS A 133 43.57 -22.37 22.45
C HIS A 133 44.69 -21.92 23.40
N GLY A 134 44.39 -21.01 24.34
CA GLY A 134 45.35 -20.56 25.33
C GLY A 134 45.79 -21.62 26.30
N VAL A 135 44.82 -22.36 26.92
CA VAL A 135 45.10 -23.33 27.94
C VAL A 135 45.65 -24.63 27.35
N PHE A 136 44.96 -25.21 26.39
CA PHE A 136 45.34 -26.54 25.83
C PHE A 136 46.61 -26.40 24.97
N GLY A 137 46.76 -25.30 24.21
CA GLY A 137 48.00 -25.01 23.49
C GLY A 137 49.19 -24.83 24.40
N TYR A 138 49.03 -24.17 25.55
CA TYR A 138 50.08 -24.03 26.54
C TYR A 138 50.41 -25.36 27.23
N LEU A 139 49.39 -26.16 27.62
CA LEU A 139 49.60 -27.48 28.26
C LEU A 139 50.30 -28.46 27.32
N GLN A 140 49.95 -28.49 26.05
CA GLN A 140 50.64 -29.28 25.03
C GLN A 140 52.10 -28.81 24.86
N TYR A 141 52.33 -27.50 24.84
CA TYR A 141 53.67 -26.89 24.69
C TYR A 141 54.64 -27.31 25.86
N ILE A 142 54.11 -27.40 27.09
CA ILE A 142 54.92 -27.85 28.25
C ILE A 142 55.02 -29.40 28.36
N GLY A 143 54.47 -30.14 27.38
CA GLY A 143 54.62 -31.59 27.31
C GLY A 143 53.64 -32.36 28.24
N PHE A 144 52.50 -31.80 28.60
CA PHE A 144 51.49 -32.47 29.39
C PHE A 144 50.85 -33.62 28.57
N GLU A 145 51.00 -34.87 29.06
CA GLU A 145 50.53 -36.05 28.37
C GLU A 145 48.98 -36.12 28.32
N GLY A 146 48.43 -36.66 27.20
CA GLY A 146 47.01 -36.86 27.01
C GLY A 146 46.22 -35.60 26.66
N ILE A 147 46.86 -34.52 26.28
CA ILE A 147 46.24 -33.30 25.74
C ILE A 147 46.56 -33.14 24.28
N TYR A 148 45.51 -32.96 23.49
CA TYR A 148 45.59 -32.79 22.03
C TYR A 148 45.02 -31.43 21.62
N PHE A 149 45.92 -30.51 21.24
CA PHE A 149 45.53 -29.19 20.64
C PHE A 149 45.84 -29.17 19.17
N THR A 150 46.99 -29.72 18.77
CA THR A 150 47.43 -29.82 17.37
C THR A 150 48.29 -31.07 17.17
N GLU A 151 48.28 -31.60 15.96
CA GLU A 151 49.19 -32.69 15.54
C GLU A 151 50.61 -32.22 15.28
N LEU A 152 50.85 -30.89 15.23
CA LEU A 152 52.15 -30.32 15.00
C LEU A 152 53.04 -30.43 16.26
N ASP A 153 54.22 -30.98 16.11
CA ASP A 153 55.21 -31.05 17.20
C ASP A 153 55.62 -29.68 17.72
N TYR A 154 55.52 -28.67 16.88
CA TYR A 154 55.84 -27.29 17.20
C TYR A 154 55.01 -26.29 16.42
N MET A 155 54.34 -25.37 17.09
CA MET A 155 53.66 -24.22 16.47
C MET A 155 54.46 -22.96 16.76
N SER A 156 54.92 -22.31 15.71
CA SER A 156 55.61 -21.02 15.86
C SER A 156 54.66 -19.94 16.40
N LEU A 157 55.19 -19.00 17.19
CA LEU A 157 54.39 -17.86 17.67
C LEU A 157 53.75 -17.10 16.51
N GLN A 158 54.43 -16.96 15.39
CA GLN A 158 53.90 -16.32 14.19
C GLN A 158 52.67 -17.04 13.65
N THR A 159 52.72 -18.36 13.53
CA THR A 159 51.58 -19.20 13.06
C THR A 159 50.41 -19.09 14.02
N PHE A 160 50.66 -19.11 15.34
CA PHE A 160 49.64 -18.94 16.36
C PHE A 160 48.96 -17.57 16.26
N ILE A 161 49.73 -16.49 16.12
CA ILE A 161 49.17 -15.13 15.94
C ILE A 161 48.28 -15.04 14.69
N ILE A 162 48.76 -15.56 13.55
CA ILE A 162 47.98 -15.57 12.30
C ILE A 162 46.66 -16.34 12.50
N HIS A 163 46.69 -17.49 13.16
CA HIS A 163 45.50 -18.32 13.45
C HIS A 163 44.49 -17.52 14.30
N VAL A 164 44.94 -16.86 15.36
CA VAL A 164 44.07 -16.04 16.22
C VAL A 164 43.47 -14.85 15.46
N ILE A 165 44.27 -14.19 14.58
CA ILE A 165 43.75 -13.11 13.74
C ILE A 165 42.65 -13.60 12.80
N LEU A 166 42.88 -14.72 12.12
CA LEU A 166 41.88 -15.31 11.20
C LEU A 166 40.62 -15.72 11.94
N ALA A 167 40.74 -16.39 13.10
CA ALA A 167 39.58 -16.76 13.91
C ALA A 167 38.79 -15.54 14.38
N SER A 168 39.49 -14.48 14.85
CA SER A 168 38.87 -13.22 15.28
C SER A 168 38.14 -12.53 14.12
N ALA A 169 38.73 -12.55 12.93
CA ALA A 169 38.14 -11.97 11.73
C ALA A 169 36.81 -12.69 11.37
N ILE A 170 36.78 -14.03 11.45
CA ILE A 170 35.57 -14.81 11.14
C ILE A 170 34.47 -14.58 12.19
N PHE A 171 34.79 -14.60 13.49
CA PHE A 171 33.79 -14.29 14.52
C PHE A 171 33.23 -12.87 14.38
N SER A 172 34.09 -11.90 14.05
CA SER A 172 33.70 -10.53 13.80
C SER A 172 32.81 -10.43 12.58
N LEU A 173 33.15 -11.13 11.49
CA LEU A 173 32.34 -11.17 10.27
C LEU A 173 30.97 -11.80 10.52
N CYS A 174 30.92 -12.93 11.19
CA CYS A 174 29.65 -13.58 11.56
C CYS A 174 28.80 -12.69 12.48
N GLY A 175 29.43 -12.00 13.41
CA GLY A 175 28.77 -11.01 14.27
C GLY A 175 28.18 -9.85 13.46
N LEU A 176 28.95 -9.31 12.51
CA LEU A 176 28.50 -8.25 11.60
C LEU A 176 27.30 -8.71 10.74
N TRP A 177 27.38 -9.93 10.19
CA TRP A 177 26.27 -10.50 9.43
C TRP A 177 25.00 -10.67 10.29
N ALA A 178 25.14 -11.17 11.51
CA ALA A 178 24.00 -11.28 12.44
C ALA A 178 23.37 -9.91 12.74
N TYR A 179 24.19 -8.87 12.91
CA TYR A 179 23.72 -7.50 13.09
C TYR A 179 22.99 -6.98 11.84
N GLN A 180 23.58 -7.16 10.66
CA GLN A 180 23.02 -6.70 9.40
C GLN A 180 21.68 -7.40 9.09
N PHE A 181 21.60 -8.71 9.29
CA PHE A 181 20.35 -9.44 9.13
C PHE A 181 19.25 -8.96 10.06
N LYS A 182 19.60 -8.65 11.32
CA LYS A 182 18.65 -8.07 12.26
C LYS A 182 18.10 -6.74 11.74
N LYS A 183 19.00 -5.82 11.37
CA LYS A 183 18.62 -4.50 10.85
C LYS A 183 17.76 -4.62 9.60
N TYR A 184 18.18 -5.46 8.65
CA TYR A 184 17.42 -5.70 7.43
C TYR A 184 16.01 -6.23 7.71
N SER A 185 15.88 -7.17 8.66
CA SER A 185 14.57 -7.71 9.06
C SER A 185 13.68 -6.65 9.70
N GLU A 186 14.24 -5.80 10.57
CA GLU A 186 13.51 -4.69 11.22
C GLU A 186 13.02 -3.68 10.17
N ASP A 187 13.89 -3.23 9.26
CA ASP A 187 13.56 -2.27 8.19
C ASP A 187 12.46 -2.81 7.26
N HIS A 188 12.53 -4.10 6.88
CA HIS A 188 11.51 -4.74 6.04
C HIS A 188 10.14 -4.86 6.71
N ILE A 189 10.12 -5.13 8.01
CA ILE A 189 8.87 -5.20 8.76
C ILE A 189 8.22 -3.82 8.81
N GLU A 190 8.99 -2.79 9.14
CA GLU A 190 8.48 -1.42 9.21
C GLU A 190 7.88 -0.99 7.86
N LEU A 191 8.59 -1.27 6.75
CA LEU A 191 8.09 -0.98 5.41
C LEU A 191 6.79 -1.74 5.09
N ALA A 192 6.70 -3.02 5.45
CA ALA A 192 5.50 -3.82 5.24
C ALA A 192 4.28 -3.28 6.00
N PHE A 193 4.50 -2.82 7.25
CA PHE A 193 3.44 -2.18 8.05
C PHE A 193 2.99 -0.85 7.47
N MET A 194 3.91 0.01 7.06
CA MET A 194 3.57 1.28 6.41
C MET A 194 2.72 1.04 5.15
N LYS A 195 3.11 0.06 4.33
CA LYS A 195 2.34 -0.29 3.13
C LYS A 195 0.94 -0.78 3.47
N GLN A 196 0.81 -1.67 4.45
CA GLN A 196 -0.49 -2.19 4.89
C GLN A 196 -1.40 -1.08 5.46
N GLU A 197 -0.85 -0.12 6.20
CA GLU A 197 -1.61 1.00 6.73
C GLU A 197 -2.12 1.92 5.60
N ILE A 198 -1.29 2.20 4.59
CA ILE A 198 -1.71 2.96 3.40
C ILE A 198 -2.87 2.24 2.69
N GLU A 199 -2.72 0.94 2.40
CA GLU A 199 -3.77 0.13 1.76
C GLU A 199 -5.07 0.11 2.60
N ASN A 200 -4.97 0.03 3.92
CA ASN A 200 -6.13 0.10 4.81
C ASN A 200 -6.83 1.46 4.78
N GLN A 201 -6.07 2.56 4.71
CA GLN A 201 -6.64 3.90 4.61
C GLN A 201 -7.33 4.12 3.26
N GLU A 202 -6.72 3.67 2.16
CA GLU A 202 -7.32 3.70 0.83
C GLU A 202 -8.64 2.89 0.79
N LEU A 203 -8.63 1.68 1.37
CA LEU A 203 -9.82 0.84 1.46
C LEU A 203 -10.94 1.48 2.29
N LYS A 204 -10.61 2.10 3.44
CA LYS A 204 -11.58 2.83 4.27
C LYS A 204 -12.19 4.01 3.52
N THR A 205 -11.37 4.76 2.78
CA THR A 205 -11.84 5.89 1.97
C THR A 205 -12.77 5.40 0.86
N ALA A 206 -12.39 4.36 0.13
CA ALA A 206 -13.22 3.78 -0.93
C ALA A 206 -14.54 3.22 -0.39
N ASN A 207 -14.53 2.55 0.77
CA ASN A 207 -15.77 2.08 1.42
C ASN A 207 -16.68 3.24 1.84
N TYR A 208 -16.12 4.30 2.43
CA TYR A 208 -16.89 5.48 2.81
C TYR A 208 -17.54 6.15 1.60
N GLU A 209 -16.81 6.28 0.49
CA GLU A 209 -17.36 6.81 -0.77
C GLU A 209 -18.46 5.92 -1.33
N LEU A 210 -18.27 4.60 -1.29
CA LEU A 210 -19.29 3.62 -1.72
C LEU A 210 -20.56 3.71 -0.87
N ASP A 211 -20.43 3.79 0.46
CA ASP A 211 -21.57 3.91 1.36
C ASP A 211 -22.37 5.20 1.10
N ARG A 212 -21.66 6.32 0.91
CA ARG A 212 -22.28 7.59 0.51
C ARG A 212 -23.00 7.47 -0.82
N PHE A 213 -22.38 6.83 -1.80
CA PHE A 213 -22.97 6.60 -3.12
C PHE A 213 -24.25 5.80 -3.01
N VAL A 214 -24.23 4.66 -2.32
CA VAL A 214 -25.41 3.79 -2.14
C VAL A 214 -26.53 4.52 -1.43
N TYR A 215 -26.21 5.22 -0.34
CA TYR A 215 -27.21 5.97 0.45
C TYR A 215 -27.88 7.07 -0.37
N SER A 216 -27.07 7.96 -0.98
CA SER A 216 -27.59 9.10 -1.76
C SER A 216 -28.37 8.63 -3.00
N THR A 217 -27.84 7.63 -3.72
CA THR A 217 -28.54 7.04 -4.88
C THR A 217 -29.90 6.47 -4.48
N SER A 218 -29.96 5.73 -3.38
CA SER A 218 -31.22 5.14 -2.91
C SER A 218 -32.23 6.21 -2.50
N HIS A 219 -31.78 7.27 -1.85
CA HIS A 219 -32.63 8.40 -1.45
C HIS A 219 -33.18 9.14 -2.68
N ASP A 220 -32.33 9.48 -3.63
CA ASP A 220 -32.70 10.31 -4.80
C ASP A 220 -33.53 9.52 -5.85
N LEU A 221 -33.41 8.19 -5.89
CA LEU A 221 -34.32 7.32 -6.63
C LEU A 221 -35.71 7.23 -5.97
N ARG A 222 -35.75 7.18 -4.65
CA ARG A 222 -37.01 7.01 -3.90
C ARG A 222 -37.90 8.24 -3.92
N ALA A 223 -37.33 9.45 -3.92
CA ALA A 223 -38.08 10.69 -3.88
C ALA A 223 -39.04 10.87 -5.09
N PRO A 224 -38.59 10.81 -6.36
CA PRO A 224 -39.47 10.91 -7.52
C PRO A 224 -40.45 9.72 -7.62
N LEU A 225 -40.02 8.51 -7.18
CA LEU A 225 -40.89 7.33 -7.17
C LEU A 225 -42.07 7.52 -6.20
N ASN A 226 -41.82 7.96 -4.96
CA ASN A 226 -42.86 8.25 -3.99
C ASN A 226 -43.81 9.37 -4.46
N SER A 227 -43.24 10.40 -5.14
CA SER A 227 -44.06 11.47 -5.72
C SER A 227 -44.96 10.96 -6.85
N MET A 228 -44.48 10.01 -7.67
CA MET A 228 -45.29 9.39 -8.74
C MET A 228 -46.39 8.53 -8.11
N LEU A 229 -46.09 7.72 -7.11
CA LEU A 229 -47.09 6.89 -6.40
C LEU A 229 -48.18 7.75 -5.77
N GLY A 230 -47.85 8.81 -5.06
CA GLY A 230 -48.81 9.75 -4.46
C GLY A 230 -49.68 10.46 -5.53
N LEU A 231 -49.10 10.83 -6.68
CA LEU A 231 -49.88 11.40 -7.79
C LEU A 231 -50.84 10.40 -8.42
N ILE A 232 -50.48 9.12 -8.50
CA ILE A 232 -51.36 8.05 -8.96
C ILE A 232 -52.53 7.89 -8.00
N GLU A 233 -52.28 7.79 -6.70
CA GLU A 233 -53.33 7.69 -5.66
C GLU A 233 -54.33 8.85 -5.74
N ILE A 234 -53.85 10.09 -5.92
CA ILE A 234 -54.73 11.25 -6.08
C ILE A 234 -55.49 11.18 -7.40
N ALA A 235 -54.85 10.77 -8.51
CA ALA A 235 -55.48 10.68 -9.81
C ALA A 235 -56.56 9.56 -9.89
N GLU A 236 -56.48 8.51 -9.06
CA GLU A 236 -57.48 7.44 -8.97
C GLU A 236 -58.78 7.93 -8.33
N GLU A 237 -58.71 8.95 -7.46
CA GLU A 237 -59.88 9.53 -6.80
C GLU A 237 -60.49 10.72 -7.56
N ASP A 238 -59.78 11.27 -8.57
CA ASP A 238 -60.14 12.48 -9.27
C ASP A 238 -61.05 12.20 -10.48
N THR A 239 -62.17 12.87 -10.56
CA THR A 239 -63.13 12.78 -11.67
C THR A 239 -63.01 13.95 -12.68
N ASN A 240 -62.14 14.93 -12.41
CA ASN A 240 -61.95 16.10 -13.26
C ASN A 240 -60.86 15.83 -14.31
N GLU A 241 -61.25 15.90 -15.60
CA GLU A 241 -60.37 15.61 -16.74
C GLU A 241 -59.15 16.59 -16.82
N GLU A 242 -59.35 17.84 -16.44
CA GLU A 242 -58.35 18.88 -16.49
C GLU A 242 -57.24 18.64 -15.43
N LEU A 243 -57.63 18.28 -14.19
CA LEU A 243 -56.72 17.88 -13.12
C LEU A 243 -56.01 16.58 -13.41
N MET A 244 -56.71 15.60 -14.03
CA MET A 244 -56.12 14.35 -14.48
C MET A 244 -54.99 14.58 -15.49
N LEU A 245 -55.17 15.52 -16.42
CA LEU A 245 -54.14 15.90 -17.40
C LEU A 245 -52.93 16.57 -16.73
N GLU A 246 -53.15 17.38 -15.67
CA GLU A 246 -52.09 17.99 -14.88
C GLU A 246 -51.28 16.92 -14.11
N HIS A 247 -51.98 15.97 -13.44
CA HIS A 247 -51.30 14.85 -12.77
C HIS A 247 -50.47 14.00 -13.72
N LEU A 248 -50.96 13.72 -14.93
CA LEU A 248 -50.19 13.00 -15.96
C LEU A 248 -48.94 13.80 -16.42
N LYS A 249 -48.99 15.13 -16.51
CA LYS A 249 -47.84 15.97 -16.82
C LYS A 249 -46.78 15.90 -15.69
N MET A 250 -47.24 15.94 -14.43
CA MET A 250 -46.34 15.83 -13.26
C MET A 250 -45.71 14.43 -13.17
N LEU A 251 -46.47 13.35 -13.43
CA LEU A 251 -45.97 11.98 -13.52
C LEU A 251 -44.89 11.84 -14.59
N LYS A 252 -45.16 12.36 -15.79
CA LYS A 252 -44.20 12.38 -16.90
C LYS A 252 -42.91 13.17 -16.53
N GLY A 253 -43.05 14.28 -15.79
CA GLY A 253 -41.93 15.07 -15.30
C GLY A 253 -41.05 14.29 -14.31
N ASN A 254 -41.68 13.57 -13.35
CA ASN A 254 -40.96 12.76 -12.38
C ASN A 254 -40.29 11.54 -13.03
N ALA A 255 -40.94 10.88 -13.98
CA ALA A 255 -40.35 9.79 -14.75
C ALA A 255 -39.12 10.22 -15.53
N LYS A 256 -39.17 11.42 -16.19
CA LYS A 256 -38.01 11.98 -16.88
C LYS A 256 -36.86 12.33 -15.93
N LYS A 257 -37.16 12.84 -14.71
CA LYS A 257 -36.13 13.10 -13.69
C LYS A 257 -35.42 11.82 -13.26
N LEU A 258 -36.21 10.74 -13.05
CA LEU A 258 -35.70 9.42 -12.67
C LEU A 258 -34.78 8.84 -13.77
N ASP A 259 -35.24 8.89 -15.02
CA ASP A 259 -34.46 8.44 -16.17
C ASP A 259 -33.13 9.19 -16.31
N GLY A 260 -33.14 10.53 -16.21
CA GLY A 260 -31.92 11.33 -16.20
C GLY A 260 -30.96 10.95 -15.06
N PHE A 261 -31.49 10.67 -13.87
CA PHE A 261 -30.66 10.23 -12.74
C PHE A 261 -30.00 8.85 -12.97
N ILE A 262 -30.76 7.92 -13.59
CA ILE A 262 -30.22 6.60 -13.99
C ILE A 262 -29.12 6.77 -15.03
N CYS A 263 -29.28 7.66 -16.01
CA CYS A 263 -28.24 7.96 -16.99
C CYS A 263 -26.97 8.50 -16.32
N ASP A 264 -27.11 9.43 -15.37
CA ASP A 264 -25.96 9.96 -14.61
C ASP A 264 -25.20 8.85 -13.85
N ILE A 265 -25.91 7.89 -13.23
CA ILE A 265 -25.30 6.73 -12.58
C ILE A 265 -24.53 5.85 -13.56
N LEU A 266 -25.12 5.60 -14.74
CA LEU A 266 -24.51 4.79 -15.79
C LEU A 266 -23.24 5.47 -16.32
N ASP A 267 -23.27 6.77 -16.52
CA ASP A 267 -22.12 7.57 -16.98
C ASP A 267 -21.01 7.57 -15.93
N TYR A 268 -21.35 7.73 -14.63
CA TYR A 268 -20.40 7.56 -13.55
C TYR A 268 -19.76 6.16 -13.55
N SER A 269 -20.56 5.12 -13.63
CA SER A 269 -20.09 3.72 -13.65
C SER A 269 -19.18 3.42 -14.84
N ARG A 270 -19.52 3.92 -16.03
CA ARG A 270 -18.72 3.77 -17.24
C ARG A 270 -17.39 4.53 -17.10
N ASN A 271 -17.45 5.79 -16.68
CA ASN A 271 -16.25 6.61 -16.52
C ASN A 271 -15.26 6.00 -15.50
N SER A 272 -15.75 5.42 -14.40
CA SER A 272 -14.88 4.84 -13.36
C SER A 272 -14.20 3.55 -13.81
N ARG A 273 -14.88 2.67 -14.58
CA ARG A 273 -14.44 1.31 -14.91
C ARG A 273 -13.69 1.17 -16.23
N MET A 274 -14.02 2.02 -17.23
CA MET A 274 -13.43 1.87 -18.56
C MET A 274 -12.02 2.47 -18.60
N GLU A 275 -11.13 1.79 -19.29
CA GLU A 275 -9.81 2.35 -19.63
C GLU A 275 -9.97 3.53 -20.61
N VAL A 276 -8.97 4.41 -20.61
CA VAL A 276 -8.97 5.59 -21.51
C VAL A 276 -8.72 5.10 -22.94
N ASN A 277 -9.69 5.34 -23.82
CA ASN A 277 -9.57 5.02 -25.24
C ASN A 277 -9.09 6.27 -26.01
N ASN A 278 -7.81 6.29 -26.40
CA ASN A 278 -7.25 7.42 -27.15
C ASN A 278 -7.61 7.28 -28.65
N GLU A 279 -8.40 8.21 -29.13
CA GLU A 279 -8.74 8.36 -30.54
C GLU A 279 -8.55 9.81 -31.00
N HIS A 280 -8.49 10.03 -32.30
CA HIS A 280 -8.37 11.38 -32.87
C HIS A 280 -9.66 12.18 -32.61
N ILE A 281 -9.53 13.37 -32.02
CA ILE A 281 -10.66 14.26 -31.68
C ILE A 281 -10.84 15.34 -32.71
N ASN A 282 -12.01 15.36 -33.37
CA ASN A 282 -12.47 16.48 -34.16
C ASN A 282 -13.39 17.36 -33.31
N PHE A 283 -12.85 18.44 -32.76
CA PHE A 283 -13.60 19.33 -31.86
C PHE A 283 -14.78 20.02 -32.55
N THR A 284 -14.68 20.36 -33.85
CA THR A 284 -15.78 20.95 -34.57
C THR A 284 -17.00 20.05 -34.62
N GLU A 285 -16.78 18.81 -35.00
CA GLU A 285 -17.82 17.77 -35.05
C GLU A 285 -18.40 17.48 -33.64
N LEU A 286 -17.52 17.41 -32.64
CA LEU A 286 -17.92 17.15 -31.28
C LEU A 286 -18.78 18.25 -30.66
N PHE A 287 -18.43 19.53 -30.91
CA PHE A 287 -19.24 20.66 -30.44
C PHE A 287 -20.57 20.75 -31.19
N ASP A 288 -20.59 20.47 -32.51
CA ASP A 288 -21.82 20.43 -33.28
C ASP A 288 -22.78 19.35 -32.75
N ASP A 289 -22.28 18.13 -32.49
CA ASP A 289 -23.07 17.05 -31.94
C ASP A 289 -23.66 17.42 -30.57
N VAL A 290 -22.84 17.95 -29.66
CA VAL A 290 -23.27 18.30 -28.29
C VAL A 290 -24.27 19.47 -28.31
N THR A 291 -24.00 20.52 -29.07
CA THR A 291 -24.90 21.69 -29.11
C THR A 291 -26.21 21.42 -29.80
N GLN A 292 -26.24 20.59 -30.87
CA GLN A 292 -27.50 20.18 -31.51
C GLN A 292 -28.38 19.37 -30.56
N ASN A 293 -27.79 18.42 -29.79
CA ASN A 293 -28.54 17.59 -28.82
C ASN A 293 -29.11 18.44 -27.67
N LEU A 294 -28.41 19.48 -27.25
CA LEU A 294 -28.81 20.33 -26.12
C LEU A 294 -29.68 21.52 -26.49
N LYS A 295 -29.73 21.90 -27.77
CA LYS A 295 -30.50 23.08 -28.28
C LYS A 295 -32.00 23.01 -27.94
N PHE A 296 -32.53 21.81 -27.72
CA PHE A 296 -33.95 21.55 -27.38
C PHE A 296 -34.18 21.28 -25.89
N MET A 297 -33.16 21.38 -25.03
CA MET A 297 -33.27 21.12 -23.59
C MET A 297 -33.76 22.31 -22.77
N GLY A 298 -33.74 23.51 -23.29
CA GLY A 298 -34.17 24.74 -22.59
C GLY A 298 -35.69 24.93 -22.63
N ASP A 299 -36.16 25.88 -21.82
CA ASP A 299 -37.54 26.35 -21.89
C ASP A 299 -37.79 26.93 -23.27
N THR A 300 -38.82 26.52 -23.95
CA THR A 300 -39.12 26.83 -25.37
C THR A 300 -39.21 28.32 -25.66
N ASN A 301 -39.20 29.17 -24.65
CA ASN A 301 -39.36 30.62 -24.78
C ASN A 301 -38.04 31.43 -24.76
N ARG A 302 -36.88 30.82 -24.48
CA ARG A 302 -35.58 31.52 -24.49
C ARG A 302 -34.51 30.69 -25.22
N MET A 303 -34.13 31.12 -26.40
CA MET A 303 -32.99 30.55 -27.12
C MET A 303 -31.70 31.04 -26.49
N VAL A 304 -30.75 30.11 -26.26
CA VAL A 304 -29.39 30.43 -25.82
C VAL A 304 -28.51 30.65 -27.06
N ASP A 305 -27.76 31.72 -27.06
CA ASP A 305 -26.80 31.98 -28.12
C ASP A 305 -25.50 31.21 -27.85
N PHE A 306 -25.09 30.38 -28.81
CA PHE A 306 -23.84 29.61 -28.73
C PHE A 306 -22.78 30.31 -29.61
N THR A 307 -21.63 30.59 -29.03
CA THR A 307 -20.42 31.00 -29.73
C THR A 307 -19.33 29.96 -29.52
N ILE A 308 -18.80 29.41 -30.60
CA ILE A 308 -17.73 28.42 -30.57
C ILE A 308 -16.52 29.00 -31.31
N ASP A 309 -15.40 29.09 -30.60
CA ASP A 309 -14.12 29.58 -31.13
C ASP A 309 -13.05 28.51 -30.89
N ILE A 310 -12.47 28.00 -31.98
CA ILE A 310 -11.43 26.95 -31.92
C ILE A 310 -10.16 27.54 -32.53
N THR A 311 -9.11 27.59 -31.74
CA THR A 311 -7.79 28.07 -32.13
C THR A 311 -6.76 26.95 -32.06
N GLY A 312 -5.77 27.01 -32.97
CA GLY A 312 -4.79 25.94 -33.12
C GLY A 312 -5.26 24.81 -34.04
N ASN A 313 -4.32 24.02 -34.53
CA ASN A 313 -4.56 22.96 -35.51
C ASN A 313 -3.69 21.71 -35.26
N ALA A 314 -3.11 21.58 -34.07
CA ALA A 314 -2.40 20.37 -33.70
C ALA A 314 -3.38 19.17 -33.61
N PRO A 315 -2.97 17.98 -34.06
CA PRO A 315 -3.80 16.78 -33.89
C PRO A 315 -3.95 16.46 -32.40
N VAL A 316 -5.19 16.20 -31.95
CA VAL A 316 -5.51 15.86 -30.58
C VAL A 316 -5.92 14.39 -30.50
N TYR A 317 -5.27 13.63 -29.64
CA TYR A 317 -5.65 12.25 -29.33
C TYR A 317 -6.09 12.18 -27.87
N SER A 318 -7.33 11.76 -27.63
CA SER A 318 -7.90 11.65 -26.31
C SER A 318 -9.16 10.74 -26.34
N ASP A 319 -9.86 10.63 -25.23
CA ASP A 319 -11.10 9.84 -25.12
C ASP A 319 -12.31 10.71 -25.49
N LYS A 320 -12.86 10.48 -26.70
CA LYS A 320 -14.01 11.22 -27.23
C LYS A 320 -15.24 11.14 -26.30
N ASN A 321 -15.51 9.95 -25.73
CA ASN A 321 -16.67 9.75 -24.86
C ASN A 321 -16.55 10.56 -23.57
N ARG A 322 -15.36 10.60 -22.96
CA ARG A 322 -15.11 11.41 -21.76
C ARG A 322 -15.21 12.90 -22.04
N ILE A 323 -14.62 13.35 -23.14
CA ILE A 323 -14.73 14.77 -23.54
C ILE A 323 -16.19 15.13 -23.81
N SER A 324 -16.93 14.27 -24.51
CA SER A 324 -18.37 14.46 -24.75
C SER A 324 -19.15 14.54 -23.43
N THR A 325 -18.88 13.65 -22.47
CA THR A 325 -19.50 13.67 -21.14
C THR A 325 -19.22 14.97 -20.39
N ILE A 326 -17.97 15.46 -20.44
CA ILE A 326 -17.56 16.74 -19.82
C ILE A 326 -18.36 17.89 -20.45
N LEU A 327 -18.38 17.97 -21.79
CA LEU A 327 -19.06 19.04 -22.52
C LEU A 327 -20.57 19.02 -22.28
N ASN A 328 -21.21 17.83 -22.37
CA ASN A 328 -22.64 17.69 -22.11
C ASN A 328 -23.03 18.18 -20.71
N ASN A 329 -22.27 17.81 -19.69
CA ASN A 329 -22.54 18.23 -18.31
C ASN A 329 -22.39 19.74 -18.12
N LEU A 330 -21.31 20.34 -18.62
CA LEU A 330 -21.06 21.77 -18.43
C LEU A 330 -22.01 22.63 -19.23
N ILE A 331 -22.26 22.29 -20.51
CA ILE A 331 -23.16 23.04 -21.37
C ILE A 331 -24.62 22.88 -20.90
N SER A 332 -25.05 21.69 -20.50
CA SER A 332 -26.40 21.51 -19.93
C SER A 332 -26.60 22.28 -18.63
N ASN A 333 -25.57 22.42 -17.80
CA ASN A 333 -25.60 23.27 -16.61
C ASN A 333 -25.74 24.74 -16.98
N ALA A 334 -24.98 25.25 -17.95
CA ALA A 334 -25.08 26.62 -18.45
C ALA A 334 -26.50 26.94 -18.97
N ILE A 335 -27.13 25.99 -19.70
CA ILE A 335 -28.51 26.14 -20.17
C ILE A 335 -29.50 26.11 -19.02
N ARG A 336 -29.29 25.23 -18.04
CA ARG A 336 -30.23 25.01 -16.90
C ARG A 336 -30.24 26.17 -15.91
N TYR A 337 -29.06 26.76 -15.65
CA TYR A 337 -28.88 27.80 -14.63
C TYR A 337 -28.81 29.21 -15.24
N GLN A 338 -29.54 29.43 -16.30
CA GLN A 338 -29.68 30.77 -16.92
C GLN A 338 -30.18 31.82 -15.93
N ASN A 339 -29.69 33.01 -16.03
CA ASN A 339 -30.21 34.13 -15.25
C ASN A 339 -31.53 34.65 -15.88
N PRO A 340 -32.67 34.56 -15.17
CA PRO A 340 -33.95 35.04 -15.67
C PRO A 340 -33.96 36.55 -16.04
N LYS A 341 -33.05 37.32 -15.45
CA LYS A 341 -32.92 38.76 -15.64
C LYS A 341 -31.98 39.09 -16.80
N ALA A 342 -31.18 38.16 -17.29
CA ALA A 342 -30.32 38.42 -18.43
C ALA A 342 -31.16 38.52 -19.76
N PRO A 343 -31.04 39.58 -20.53
CA PRO A 343 -31.84 39.78 -21.75
C PRO A 343 -31.48 38.74 -22.84
N ASN A 344 -30.22 38.42 -22.97
CA ASN A 344 -29.68 37.49 -23.97
C ASN A 344 -28.83 36.42 -23.29
N PRO A 345 -29.38 35.25 -23.00
CA PRO A 345 -28.57 34.13 -22.41
C PRO A 345 -27.59 33.62 -23.48
N PHE A 346 -26.32 33.43 -23.09
CA PHE A 346 -25.29 32.92 -23.97
C PHE A 346 -24.43 31.83 -23.32
N VAL A 347 -23.82 31.01 -24.15
CA VAL A 347 -22.76 30.08 -23.78
C VAL A 347 -21.61 30.21 -24.79
N ASN A 348 -20.47 30.68 -24.31
CA ASN A 348 -19.26 30.83 -25.08
C ASN A 348 -18.31 29.68 -24.83
N ILE A 349 -17.89 28.98 -25.88
CA ILE A 349 -16.95 27.85 -25.84
C ILE A 349 -15.70 28.28 -26.59
N LYS A 350 -14.58 28.38 -25.87
CA LYS A 350 -13.27 28.68 -26.49
C LYS A 350 -12.37 27.45 -26.27
N THR A 351 -11.78 26.98 -27.36
CA THR A 351 -10.84 25.87 -27.35
C THR A 351 -9.52 26.30 -27.96
N ASP A 352 -8.46 26.18 -27.19
CA ASP A 352 -7.08 26.48 -27.63
C ASP A 352 -6.28 25.17 -27.65
N ILE A 353 -5.83 24.79 -28.85
CA ILE A 353 -5.17 23.51 -29.11
C ILE A 353 -3.69 23.78 -29.38
N SER A 354 -2.83 23.30 -28.48
CA SER A 354 -1.38 23.31 -28.63
C SER A 354 -0.82 21.92 -28.85
N GLU A 355 0.46 21.79 -29.11
CA GLU A 355 1.13 20.49 -29.23
C GLU A 355 1.13 19.69 -27.91
N THR A 356 1.09 20.36 -26.77
CA THR A 356 1.23 19.72 -25.44
C THR A 356 -0.05 19.62 -24.66
N GLU A 357 -1.00 20.53 -24.85
CA GLU A 357 -2.26 20.56 -24.12
C GLU A 357 -3.40 21.16 -24.96
N THR A 358 -4.61 20.75 -24.67
CA THR A 358 -5.84 21.35 -25.14
C THR A 358 -6.53 22.03 -23.98
N LYS A 359 -6.83 23.32 -24.12
CA LYS A 359 -7.55 24.13 -23.15
C LYS A 359 -8.95 24.41 -23.64
N ILE A 360 -9.97 24.04 -22.87
CA ILE A 360 -11.38 24.28 -23.17
C ILE A 360 -11.92 25.21 -22.10
N ILE A 361 -12.51 26.34 -22.51
CA ILE A 361 -13.14 27.32 -21.62
C ILE A 361 -14.62 27.43 -22.03
N ILE A 362 -15.49 27.20 -21.06
CA ILE A 362 -16.95 27.30 -21.22
C ILE A 362 -17.44 28.40 -20.26
N SER A 363 -18.01 29.48 -20.83
CA SER A 363 -18.50 30.63 -20.06
C SER A 363 -19.98 30.89 -20.37
N ASP A 364 -20.75 31.13 -19.33
CA ASP A 364 -22.17 31.54 -19.42
C ASP A 364 -22.42 32.85 -18.65
N ASN A 365 -23.57 33.47 -18.88
CA ASN A 365 -24.10 34.57 -18.12
C ASN A 365 -25.29 34.18 -17.24
N GLY A 366 -25.19 33.03 -16.63
CA GLY A 366 -26.20 32.47 -15.73
C GLY A 366 -26.26 33.14 -14.34
N ILE A 367 -26.90 32.48 -13.39
CA ILE A 367 -27.09 32.99 -12.02
C ILE A 367 -25.79 33.10 -11.22
N GLY A 368 -24.72 32.42 -11.64
CA GLY A 368 -23.44 32.38 -10.94
C GLY A 368 -23.47 31.44 -9.68
N ILE A 369 -22.30 31.29 -9.08
CA ILE A 369 -22.05 30.41 -7.93
C ILE A 369 -21.32 31.21 -6.85
N PRO A 370 -21.83 31.25 -5.60
CA PRO A 370 -21.16 31.92 -4.49
C PRO A 370 -19.74 31.38 -4.26
N ASP A 371 -18.77 32.26 -3.95
CA ASP A 371 -17.36 31.87 -3.74
C ASP A 371 -17.18 30.77 -2.70
N GLU A 372 -17.98 30.82 -1.60
CA GLU A 372 -17.92 29.84 -0.51
C GLU A 372 -18.31 28.42 -0.96
N LEU A 373 -19.08 28.31 -2.03
CA LEU A 373 -19.60 27.04 -2.57
C LEU A 373 -18.76 26.49 -3.71
N GLN A 374 -17.98 27.30 -4.41
CA GLN A 374 -17.17 26.88 -5.56
C GLN A 374 -16.22 25.69 -5.25
N PRO A 375 -15.58 25.58 -4.07
CA PRO A 375 -14.76 24.39 -3.76
C PRO A 375 -15.57 23.09 -3.62
N LYS A 376 -16.87 23.19 -3.33
CA LYS A 376 -17.75 22.04 -3.01
C LYS A 376 -18.58 21.56 -4.21
N ILE A 377 -18.69 22.34 -5.28
CA ILE A 377 -19.56 21.99 -6.41
C ILE A 377 -19.12 20.70 -7.15
N PHE A 378 -17.88 20.27 -6.94
CA PHE A 378 -17.34 19.03 -7.48
C PHE A 378 -17.50 17.84 -6.54
N ASP A 379 -18.06 18.05 -5.31
CA ASP A 379 -18.31 16.97 -4.38
C ASP A 379 -19.49 16.12 -4.87
N MET A 380 -19.40 14.82 -4.63
CA MET A 380 -20.43 13.85 -5.04
C MET A 380 -21.77 14.18 -4.37
N PHE A 381 -22.86 14.27 -5.17
CA PHE A 381 -24.23 14.61 -4.74
C PHE A 381 -24.38 16.02 -4.15
N TYR A 382 -23.40 16.90 -4.34
CA TYR A 382 -23.52 18.26 -3.85
C TYR A 382 -24.48 19.08 -4.71
N ARG A 383 -25.37 19.83 -4.05
CA ARG A 383 -26.33 20.74 -4.68
C ARG A 383 -26.36 22.06 -3.89
N VAL A 384 -26.36 23.18 -4.59
CA VAL A 384 -26.38 24.54 -3.99
C VAL A 384 -27.69 24.81 -3.24
N SER A 385 -28.81 24.27 -3.72
CA SER A 385 -30.12 24.29 -3.03
C SER A 385 -30.86 22.99 -3.25
N GLN A 386 -31.78 22.64 -2.35
CA GLN A 386 -32.65 21.46 -2.50
C GLN A 386 -33.61 21.58 -3.70
N GLU A 387 -33.90 22.80 -4.10
CA GLU A 387 -34.76 23.11 -5.25
C GLU A 387 -34.00 23.03 -6.61
N SER A 388 -32.67 22.98 -6.58
CA SER A 388 -31.89 22.86 -7.81
C SER A 388 -32.20 21.53 -8.52
N VAL A 389 -32.51 21.67 -9.81
CA VAL A 389 -32.85 20.53 -10.68
C VAL A 389 -31.57 19.79 -11.07
N GLY A 390 -31.40 18.54 -10.65
CA GLY A 390 -30.27 17.70 -11.05
C GLY A 390 -29.88 16.69 -9.96
N SER A 391 -29.08 15.70 -10.32
CA SER A 391 -28.59 14.62 -9.44
C SER A 391 -27.49 15.04 -8.46
N GLY A 392 -26.80 16.16 -8.72
CA GLY A 392 -25.56 16.51 -8.03
C GLY A 392 -24.36 15.63 -8.45
N LEU A 393 -24.52 14.78 -9.48
CA LEU A 393 -23.44 13.94 -10.00
C LEU A 393 -22.71 14.59 -11.18
N GLY A 394 -23.35 15.49 -11.94
CA GLY A 394 -22.82 16.00 -13.20
C GLY A 394 -21.41 16.63 -13.07
N LEU A 395 -21.19 17.54 -12.13
CA LEU A 395 -19.88 18.18 -11.93
C LEU A 395 -18.87 17.23 -11.28
N TYR A 396 -19.30 16.31 -10.45
CA TYR A 396 -18.44 15.23 -9.96
C TYR A 396 -17.95 14.32 -11.09
N ILE A 397 -18.84 13.92 -12.01
CA ILE A 397 -18.49 13.15 -13.21
C ILE A 397 -17.50 13.91 -14.08
N VAL A 398 -17.70 15.23 -14.25
CA VAL A 398 -16.76 16.10 -14.97
C VAL A 398 -15.37 16.05 -14.34
N LYS A 399 -15.28 16.24 -13.02
CA LYS A 399 -14.00 16.20 -12.29
C LYS A 399 -13.30 14.85 -12.44
N GLU A 400 -14.03 13.75 -12.28
CA GLU A 400 -13.51 12.41 -12.45
C GLU A 400 -13.06 12.11 -13.90
N ALA A 401 -13.83 12.57 -14.90
CA ALA A 401 -13.46 12.40 -16.29
C ALA A 401 -12.18 13.19 -16.63
N VAL A 402 -12.06 14.44 -16.14
CA VAL A 402 -10.86 15.27 -16.30
C VAL A 402 -9.65 14.61 -15.62
N ASN A 403 -9.81 14.10 -14.39
CA ASN A 403 -8.76 13.39 -13.67
C ASN A 403 -8.28 12.15 -14.44
N LYS A 404 -9.21 11.36 -15.00
CA LYS A 404 -8.87 10.18 -15.83
C LYS A 404 -8.10 10.54 -17.10
N LEU A 405 -8.32 11.73 -17.64
CA LEU A 405 -7.57 12.28 -18.78
C LEU A 405 -6.23 12.92 -18.34
N ASN A 406 -5.86 12.88 -17.06
CA ASN A 406 -4.72 13.56 -16.47
C ASN A 406 -4.77 15.08 -16.67
N GLY A 407 -5.98 15.64 -16.69
CA GLY A 407 -6.24 17.06 -16.88
C GLY A 407 -6.45 17.80 -15.56
N ASP A 408 -6.77 19.10 -15.67
CA ASP A 408 -7.15 19.96 -14.55
C ASP A 408 -8.42 20.76 -14.92
N ILE A 409 -9.29 21.01 -13.93
CA ILE A 409 -10.49 21.84 -14.10
C ILE A 409 -10.54 22.92 -13.03
N LYS A 410 -10.84 24.14 -13.45
CA LYS A 410 -11.03 25.30 -12.58
C LYS A 410 -12.36 25.97 -12.87
N VAL A 411 -12.96 26.55 -11.83
CA VAL A 411 -14.18 27.35 -11.90
C VAL A 411 -13.88 28.78 -11.46
N GLN A 412 -14.49 29.74 -12.12
CA GLN A 412 -14.56 31.13 -11.73
C GLN A 412 -16.01 31.57 -11.92
N SER A 413 -16.66 32.10 -10.90
CA SER A 413 -18.07 32.46 -10.95
C SER A 413 -18.36 33.63 -10.04
N GLU A 414 -19.27 34.48 -10.42
CA GLU A 414 -19.78 35.61 -9.64
C GLU A 414 -21.31 35.62 -9.71
N ILE A 415 -21.96 35.86 -8.58
CA ILE A 415 -23.43 35.85 -8.47
C ILE A 415 -24.01 36.94 -9.37
N GLY A 416 -24.86 36.51 -10.32
CA GLY A 416 -25.54 37.41 -11.28
C GLY A 416 -24.76 37.70 -12.56
N GLU A 417 -23.48 37.42 -12.59
CA GLU A 417 -22.61 37.64 -13.78
C GLU A 417 -22.41 36.35 -14.61
N GLY A 418 -22.47 35.16 -13.97
CA GLY A 418 -22.34 33.87 -14.64
C GLY A 418 -21.19 33.02 -14.15
N THR A 419 -20.87 31.97 -14.90
CA THR A 419 -19.86 30.98 -14.57
C THR A 419 -18.92 30.71 -15.73
N THR A 420 -17.63 30.54 -15.42
CA THR A 420 -16.59 30.10 -16.34
C THR A 420 -15.89 28.88 -15.84
N PHE A 421 -15.96 27.78 -16.59
CA PHE A 421 -15.17 26.58 -16.37
C PHE A 421 -13.98 26.55 -17.33
N SER A 422 -12.79 26.28 -16.81
CA SER A 422 -11.56 26.16 -17.60
C SER A 422 -10.97 24.76 -17.38
N ILE A 423 -10.90 24.00 -18.47
CA ILE A 423 -10.40 22.62 -18.48
C ILE A 423 -9.10 22.58 -19.26
N LYS A 424 -8.12 21.85 -18.77
CA LYS A 424 -6.87 21.57 -19.45
C LYS A 424 -6.69 20.07 -19.57
N ILE A 425 -6.43 19.56 -20.75
CA ILE A 425 -6.21 18.15 -21.03
C ILE A 425 -4.88 18.04 -21.76
N PRO A 426 -3.94 17.16 -21.28
CA PRO A 426 -2.71 16.90 -22.01
C PRO A 426 -2.99 16.31 -23.39
N ASN A 427 -2.31 16.81 -24.42
CA ASN A 427 -2.28 16.20 -25.74
C ASN A 427 -1.33 15.00 -25.72
N LYS A 428 -1.76 13.88 -26.26
CA LYS A 428 -0.93 12.67 -26.38
C LYS A 428 -0.56 12.39 -27.81
#